data_2a1da0ce57126b7869ed430ded980f5a
#
_entry.id   2a1da0ce57126b7869ed430ded980f5a
#
_cell.length_a   1.000
_cell.length_b   1.000
_cell.length_c   1.000
_cell.angle_alpha   90.00
_cell.angle_beta   90.00
_cell.angle_gamma   90.00
#
_symmetry.space_group_name_H-M   'P 1'
#
loop_
_entity.id
_entity.type
_entity.pdbx_description
1 polymer ?
#
loop_
_entity_poly.entity_id
_entity_poly.type
_entity_poly.pdbx_seq_one_letter_code
_entity_poly.pdbx_strand_id
1 'polypeptide(L)'
;DIIIFERAIWKETAELSFSDSGGRQSTLLTGQRHIVQAVDIDTLLEDERVTYIKMDAEGAEMEALKGGKEQIKRNKPKLFIAAYHHDADIFLLPLFMWQLVPEYKVYLRKHPYVPAWELNFLAVV
;
A
#
# COMPACT_ATOMS: atom_id res chain seq x y z
N ASP A 1 21.84 -4.04 -4.67
CA ASP A 1 21.72 -4.53 -3.27
C ASP A 1 20.24 -4.56 -2.90
N ILE A 2 19.84 -5.50 -2.03
CA ILE A 2 18.49 -5.61 -1.49
C ILE A 2 18.57 -5.32 0.01
N ILE A 3 17.72 -4.42 0.48
CA ILE A 3 17.55 -4.15 1.91
C ILE A 3 16.17 -4.66 2.32
N ILE A 4 16.12 -5.45 3.38
CA ILE A 4 14.87 -6.02 3.92
C ILE A 4 14.58 -5.37 5.27
N PHE A 5 13.37 -4.83 5.41
CA PHE A 5 12.86 -4.30 6.66
C PHE A 5 11.73 -5.20 7.16
N GLU A 6 11.93 -5.85 8.30
CA GLU A 6 10.91 -6.68 8.95
C GLU A 6 9.91 -5.81 9.73
N ARG A 7 9.14 -5.01 9.00
CA ARG A 7 8.17 -4.05 9.52
C ARG A 7 6.89 -4.10 8.70
N ALA A 8 5.76 -3.85 9.33
CA ALA A 8 4.53 -3.55 8.61
C ALA A 8 4.59 -2.11 8.06
N ILE A 9 4.00 -1.87 6.90
CA ILE A 9 3.85 -0.51 6.36
C ILE A 9 2.49 0.04 6.79
N TRP A 10 2.50 1.24 7.35
CA TRP A 10 1.31 1.93 7.84
C TRP A 10 1.40 3.44 7.60
N LYS A 11 0.41 4.19 8.07
CA LYS A 11 0.38 5.66 7.92
C LYS A 11 1.37 6.40 8.84
N GLU A 12 1.83 5.74 9.89
CA GLU A 12 2.70 6.29 10.94
C GLU A 12 3.45 5.17 11.64
N THR A 13 4.53 5.48 12.31
CA THR A 13 5.24 4.53 13.15
C THR A 13 4.39 4.18 14.38
N ALA A 14 4.05 2.89 14.52
CA ALA A 14 3.13 2.40 15.55
C ALA A 14 3.36 0.92 15.86
N GLU A 15 2.77 0.44 16.94
CA GLU A 15 2.59 -1.00 17.18
C GLU A 15 1.20 -1.42 16.70
N LEU A 16 1.15 -2.35 15.77
CA LEU A 16 -0.09 -2.91 15.26
C LEU A 16 -0.30 -4.33 15.78
N SER A 17 -1.52 -4.67 16.13
CA SER A 17 -1.88 -6.03 16.47
C SER A 17 -2.57 -6.72 15.30
N PHE A 18 -1.99 -7.81 14.84
CA PHE A 18 -2.60 -8.68 13.83
C PHE A 18 -3.24 -9.89 14.50
N SER A 19 -4.39 -10.31 14.02
CA SER A 19 -4.98 -11.59 14.35
C SER A 19 -4.62 -12.61 13.27
N ASP A 20 -4.01 -13.72 13.67
CA ASP A 20 -3.79 -14.85 12.78
C ASP A 20 -5.08 -15.68 12.71
N SER A 21 -5.94 -15.37 11.77
CA SER A 21 -7.16 -16.13 11.50
C SER A 21 -6.95 -17.28 10.51
N GLY A 22 -5.71 -17.59 10.14
CA GLY A 22 -5.35 -18.73 9.30
C GLY A 22 -5.95 -18.75 7.88
N GLY A 23 -6.50 -17.64 7.42
CA GLY A 23 -7.08 -17.48 6.09
C GLY A 23 -6.29 -16.49 5.24
N ARG A 24 -6.57 -16.44 3.93
CA ARG A 24 -5.99 -15.49 2.98
C ARG A 24 -6.34 -14.02 3.26
N GLN A 25 -7.10 -13.76 4.30
CA GLN A 25 -7.44 -12.43 4.80
C GLN A 25 -7.02 -12.35 6.26
N SER A 26 -5.81 -11.87 6.50
CA SER A 26 -5.36 -11.48 7.84
C SER A 26 -6.08 -10.21 8.24
N THR A 27 -7.28 -10.35 8.80
CA THR A 27 -8.06 -9.22 9.29
C THR A 27 -7.67 -8.86 10.73
N LEU A 28 -7.67 -7.58 11.04
CA LEU A 28 -7.31 -6.98 12.32
C LEU A 28 -8.21 -7.34 13.52
N LEU A 29 -8.96 -8.47 13.50
CA LEU A 29 -9.89 -8.81 14.57
C LEU A 29 -9.96 -10.33 14.88
N THR A 30 -9.70 -10.67 16.14
CA THR A 30 -9.96 -11.94 16.85
C THR A 30 -9.06 -13.14 16.53
N GLY A 31 -8.08 -13.39 17.39
CA GLY A 31 -7.16 -14.53 17.40
C GLY A 31 -6.00 -14.26 18.35
N GLN A 32 -4.98 -15.08 18.36
CA GLN A 32 -3.73 -14.73 19.05
C GLN A 32 -3.17 -13.43 18.46
N ARG A 33 -3.00 -12.44 19.30
CA ARG A 33 -2.52 -11.11 18.87
C ARG A 33 -1.00 -11.16 18.71
N HIS A 34 -0.54 -11.08 17.47
CA HIS A 34 0.86 -10.79 17.20
C HIS A 34 1.05 -9.28 17.11
N ILE A 35 1.91 -8.74 17.93
CA ILE A 35 2.30 -7.31 17.84
C ILE A 35 3.38 -7.20 16.78
N VAL A 36 3.15 -6.36 15.80
CA VAL A 36 4.11 -6.05 14.73
C VAL A 36 4.44 -4.56 14.76
N GLN A 37 5.72 -4.27 14.68
CA GLN A 37 6.16 -2.88 14.54
C GLN A 37 5.84 -2.39 13.14
N ALA A 38 5.13 -1.28 13.07
CA ALA A 38 4.80 -0.60 11.83
C ALA A 38 5.62 0.68 11.65
N VAL A 39 5.87 1.03 10.40
CA VAL A 39 6.57 2.26 10.01
C VAL A 39 5.91 2.84 8.77
N ASP A 40 5.92 4.13 8.63
CA ASP A 40 5.50 4.81 7.41
C ASP A 40 6.65 4.94 6.40
N ILE A 41 6.28 5.03 5.13
CA ILE A 41 7.23 5.07 4.01
C ILE A 41 8.09 6.35 4.08
N ASP A 42 7.50 7.46 4.48
CA ASP A 42 8.21 8.74 4.58
C ASP A 42 9.33 8.67 5.62
N THR A 43 9.05 8.10 6.81
CA THR A 43 10.06 7.87 7.85
C THR A 43 11.08 6.82 7.45
N LEU A 44 10.64 5.71 6.79
CA LEU A 44 11.52 4.61 6.43
C LEU A 44 12.58 5.01 5.40
N LEU A 45 12.23 5.89 4.47
CA LEU A 45 13.06 6.22 3.31
C LEU A 45 13.70 7.60 3.42
N GLU A 46 13.25 8.45 4.36
CA GLU A 46 13.80 9.78 4.61
C GLU A 46 14.11 10.56 3.31
N ASP A 47 15.37 10.75 2.98
CA ASP A 47 15.82 11.50 1.80
C ASP A 47 16.12 10.61 0.58
N GLU A 48 15.91 9.30 0.68
CA GLU A 48 16.14 8.39 -0.44
C GLU A 48 15.21 8.70 -1.62
N ARG A 49 15.75 8.56 -2.82
CA ARG A 49 14.97 8.77 -4.05
C ARG A 49 14.17 7.52 -4.40
N VAL A 50 12.85 7.62 -4.34
CA VAL A 50 11.95 6.55 -4.73
C VAL A 50 11.52 6.69 -6.18
N THR A 51 11.68 5.63 -6.97
CA THR A 51 11.32 5.60 -8.40
C THR A 51 10.14 4.68 -8.71
N TYR A 52 9.89 3.71 -7.84
CA TYR A 52 8.81 2.74 -7.99
C TYR A 52 8.34 2.23 -6.63
N ILE A 53 7.04 2.14 -6.44
CA ILE A 53 6.40 1.52 -5.27
C ILE A 53 5.44 0.45 -5.77
N LYS A 54 5.68 -0.81 -5.39
CA LYS A 54 4.70 -1.89 -5.49
C LYS A 54 4.12 -2.13 -4.11
N MET A 55 2.80 -2.24 -4.03
CA MET A 55 2.10 -2.45 -2.77
C MET A 55 1.00 -3.49 -2.93
N ASP A 56 1.02 -4.46 -2.03
CA ASP A 56 0.03 -5.49 -1.84
C ASP A 56 0.02 -5.79 -0.34
N ALA A 57 -0.74 -4.97 0.40
CA ALA A 57 -0.64 -4.82 1.85
C ALA A 57 -1.87 -5.36 2.59
N GLU A 58 -2.55 -6.33 1.97
CA GLU A 58 -3.68 -7.06 2.58
C GLU A 58 -4.77 -6.14 3.18
N GLY A 59 -5.09 -5.04 2.46
CA GLY A 59 -6.11 -4.06 2.84
C GLY A 59 -5.57 -2.83 3.57
N ALA A 60 -4.25 -2.71 3.75
CA ALA A 60 -3.62 -1.54 4.34
C ALA A 60 -3.13 -0.51 3.30
N GLU A 61 -3.46 -0.68 2.02
CA GLU A 61 -2.93 0.12 0.91
C GLU A 61 -3.19 1.62 1.10
N MET A 62 -4.40 1.99 1.49
CA MET A 62 -4.75 3.40 1.72
C MET A 62 -3.93 4.01 2.87
N GLU A 63 -3.78 3.27 3.98
CA GLU A 63 -3.00 3.75 5.13
C GLU A 63 -1.50 3.83 4.80
N ALA A 64 -0.99 2.86 4.05
CA ALA A 64 0.39 2.86 3.58
C ALA A 64 0.67 4.04 2.61
N LEU A 65 -0.27 4.34 1.69
CA LEU A 65 -0.16 5.50 0.80
C LEU A 65 -0.18 6.82 1.59
N LYS A 66 -0.98 6.92 2.65
CA LYS A 66 -0.96 8.08 3.55
C LYS A 66 0.40 8.25 4.24
N GLY A 67 1.04 7.15 4.61
CA GLY A 67 2.38 7.14 5.21
C GLY A 67 3.52 7.41 4.24
N GLY A 68 3.27 7.41 2.93
CA GLY A 68 4.24 7.71 1.89
C GLY A 68 3.95 8.99 1.10
N LYS A 69 3.07 9.84 1.61
CA LYS A 69 2.56 10.99 0.86
C LYS A 69 3.65 11.98 0.45
N GLU A 70 4.64 12.24 1.31
CA GLU A 70 5.71 13.19 1.02
C GLU A 70 6.70 12.60 0.01
N GLN A 71 7.04 11.33 0.13
CA GLN A 71 7.84 10.59 -0.86
C GLN A 71 7.15 10.57 -2.23
N ILE A 72 5.84 10.30 -2.25
CA ILE A 72 5.07 10.24 -3.49
C ILE A 72 5.02 11.62 -4.16
N LYS A 73 4.74 12.68 -3.41
CA LYS A 73 4.71 14.04 -3.96
C LYS A 73 6.07 14.49 -4.47
N ARG A 74 7.13 14.25 -3.70
CA ARG A 74 8.50 14.70 -4.01
C ARG A 74 9.09 13.97 -5.21
N ASN A 75 8.97 12.64 -5.23
CA ASN A 75 9.64 11.80 -6.21
C ASN A 75 8.76 11.39 -7.40
N LYS A 76 7.43 11.48 -7.27
CA LYS A 76 6.45 11.03 -8.27
C LYS A 76 6.78 9.63 -8.81
N PRO A 77 6.98 8.62 -7.93
CA PRO A 77 7.36 7.28 -8.35
C PRO A 77 6.25 6.64 -9.19
N LYS A 78 6.59 5.67 -10.00
CA LYS A 78 5.57 4.78 -10.56
C LYS A 78 4.93 4.00 -9.42
N LEU A 79 3.61 3.92 -9.38
CA LEU A 79 2.87 3.18 -8.37
C LEU A 79 2.22 1.96 -9.00
N PHE A 80 2.29 0.81 -8.32
CA PHE A 80 1.56 -0.40 -8.66
C PHE A 80 0.89 -0.92 -7.39
N ILE A 81 -0.41 -0.62 -7.24
CA ILE A 81 -1.14 -0.76 -5.99
C ILE A 81 -2.26 -1.77 -6.15
N ALA A 82 -2.31 -2.79 -5.29
CA ALA A 82 -3.42 -3.73 -5.21
C ALA A 82 -4.73 -3.01 -4.87
N ALA A 83 -5.84 -3.42 -5.50
CA ALA A 83 -7.14 -2.77 -5.37
C ALA A 83 -8.28 -3.80 -5.29
N TYR A 84 -8.03 -4.91 -4.61
CA TYR A 84 -9.00 -6.01 -4.50
C TYR A 84 -9.31 -6.42 -3.06
N HIS A 85 -8.73 -5.71 -2.07
CA HIS A 85 -8.95 -6.03 -0.67
C HIS A 85 -10.23 -5.40 -0.10
N HIS A 86 -10.59 -4.19 -0.57
CA HIS A 86 -11.82 -3.51 -0.17
C HIS A 86 -12.59 -3.01 -1.39
N ASP A 87 -13.91 -3.13 -1.40
CA ASP A 87 -14.77 -2.68 -2.50
C ASP A 87 -14.60 -1.18 -2.82
N ALA A 88 -14.33 -0.38 -1.79
CA ALA A 88 -14.12 1.06 -1.93
C ALA A 88 -12.79 1.43 -2.59
N ASP A 89 -11.80 0.53 -2.61
CA ASP A 89 -10.44 0.79 -3.12
C ASP A 89 -10.45 1.17 -4.60
N ILE A 90 -11.38 0.62 -5.37
CA ILE A 90 -11.57 0.95 -6.79
C ILE A 90 -11.81 2.45 -7.01
N PHE A 91 -12.39 3.15 -6.05
CA PHE A 91 -12.69 4.58 -6.13
C PHE A 91 -11.71 5.41 -5.29
N LEU A 92 -11.42 4.97 -4.08
CA LEU A 92 -10.66 5.77 -3.12
C LEU A 92 -9.17 5.83 -3.43
N LEU A 93 -8.56 4.71 -3.85
CA LEU A 93 -7.13 4.68 -4.14
C LEU A 93 -6.75 5.59 -5.33
N PRO A 94 -7.41 5.50 -6.51
CA PRO A 94 -7.05 6.36 -7.63
C PRO A 94 -7.35 7.83 -7.33
N LEU A 95 -8.42 8.14 -6.60
CA LEU A 95 -8.72 9.51 -6.19
C LEU A 95 -7.62 10.06 -5.27
N PHE A 96 -7.16 9.28 -4.30
CA PHE A 96 -6.11 9.68 -3.38
C PHE A 96 -4.76 9.88 -4.10
N MET A 97 -4.37 8.94 -4.99
CA MET A 97 -3.17 9.09 -5.81
C MET A 97 -3.20 10.36 -6.67
N TRP A 98 -4.35 10.65 -7.28
CA TRP A 98 -4.53 11.85 -8.07
C TRP A 98 -4.52 13.14 -7.22
N GLN A 99 -5.06 13.10 -6.01
CA GLN A 99 -4.98 14.23 -5.06
C GLN A 99 -3.53 14.52 -4.63
N LEU A 100 -2.71 13.49 -4.48
CA LEU A 100 -1.29 13.65 -4.14
C LEU A 100 -0.49 14.21 -5.32
N VAL A 101 -0.71 13.69 -6.51
CA VAL A 101 0.03 14.05 -7.73
C VAL A 101 -0.97 14.14 -8.90
N PRO A 102 -1.52 15.33 -9.17
CA PRO A 102 -2.52 15.52 -10.23
C PRO A 102 -2.06 15.12 -11.64
N GLU A 103 -0.76 15.04 -11.87
CA GLU A 103 -0.18 14.64 -13.14
C GLU A 103 -0.23 13.13 -13.39
N TYR A 104 -0.56 12.31 -12.37
CA TYR A 104 -0.65 10.88 -12.55
C TYR A 104 -1.74 10.49 -13.53
N LYS A 105 -1.34 9.67 -14.49
CA LYS A 105 -2.25 8.87 -15.33
C LYS A 105 -2.45 7.54 -14.64
N VAL A 106 -3.66 7.29 -14.15
CA VAL A 106 -3.99 6.10 -13.39
C VAL A 106 -4.70 5.09 -14.29
N TYR A 107 -4.17 3.89 -14.38
CA TYR A 107 -4.71 2.79 -15.18
C TYR A 107 -5.10 1.64 -14.29
N LEU A 108 -6.31 1.12 -14.46
CA LEU A 108 -6.74 -0.12 -13.82
C LEU A 108 -6.26 -1.31 -14.68
N ARG A 109 -5.61 -2.27 -14.05
CA ARG A 109 -5.12 -3.49 -14.68
C ARG A 109 -5.65 -4.70 -13.93
N LYS A 110 -6.18 -5.64 -14.69
CA LYS A 110 -6.61 -6.95 -14.21
C LYS A 110 -5.75 -8.02 -14.87
N HIS A 111 -5.21 -8.93 -14.07
CA HIS A 111 -4.58 -10.13 -14.61
C HIS A 111 -5.64 -11.11 -15.14
N PRO A 112 -5.32 -11.95 -16.16
CA PRO A 112 -6.30 -12.81 -16.82
C PRO A 112 -6.72 -14.04 -15.99
N TYR A 113 -6.56 -14.00 -14.68
CA TYR A 113 -6.93 -15.07 -13.77
C TYR A 113 -8.39 -14.95 -13.29
N VAL A 114 -8.97 -16.09 -12.97
CA VAL A 114 -10.30 -16.21 -12.34
C VAL A 114 -10.11 -16.98 -11.04
N PRO A 115 -10.59 -16.45 -9.89
CA PRO A 115 -11.32 -15.19 -9.70
C PRO A 115 -10.43 -13.95 -9.84
N ALA A 116 -11.02 -12.77 -9.90
CA ALA A 116 -10.38 -11.49 -10.20
C ALA A 116 -9.52 -10.92 -9.05
N TRP A 117 -8.79 -11.78 -8.38
CA TRP A 117 -7.77 -11.40 -7.41
C TRP A 117 -6.60 -10.77 -8.15
N GLU A 118 -6.01 -9.84 -8.01
CA GLU A 118 -4.96 -9.14 -8.77
C GLU A 118 -5.50 -8.05 -9.70
N LEU A 119 -6.46 -7.32 -9.16
CA LEU A 119 -6.82 -6.02 -9.71
C LEU A 119 -5.86 -4.98 -9.14
N ASN A 120 -5.17 -4.25 -10.00
CA ASN A 120 -4.15 -3.31 -9.58
C ASN A 120 -4.30 -1.97 -10.28
N PHE A 121 -3.96 -0.88 -9.60
CA PHE A 121 -3.76 0.42 -10.22
C PHE A 121 -2.29 0.61 -10.58
N LEU A 122 -2.05 1.08 -11.80
CA LEU A 122 -0.77 1.58 -12.25
C LEU A 122 -0.88 3.10 -12.41
N ALA A 123 -0.11 3.85 -11.64
CA ALA A 123 -0.03 5.30 -11.76
C ALA A 123 1.36 5.72 -12.26
N VAL A 124 1.38 6.54 -13.30
CA VAL A 124 2.59 7.07 -13.95
C VAL A 124 2.42 8.54 -14.30
N VAL A 125 3.49 9.30 -14.28
CA VAL A 125 3.56 10.67 -14.77
C VAL A 125 3.97 10.67 -16.23
#